data_90704df93372b4159953f8de6884b068
#
_entry.id   90704df93372b4159953f8de6884b068
#
_cell.length_a   1.000
_cell.length_b   1.000
_cell.length_c   1.000
_cell.angle_alpha   90.00
_cell.angle_beta   90.00
_cell.angle_gamma   90.00
#
_symmetry.space_group_name_H-M   'P 1'
#
loop_
_entity.id
_entity.type
_entity.pdbx_description
1 polymer ?
#
loop_
_entity_poly.entity_id
_entity_poly.type
_entity_poly.pdbx_seq_one_letter_code
_entity_poly.pdbx_strand_id
1 'polypeptide(L)'
;MPSLIMKFTRLTLALLIAVAFYACSGGSNKNTNSTAGSSDSELSFRDVDGIRFYEVKRRFSNGLSFNKDGFMLQPTWIIQYKAPDTMLAYSPEKQGMEAFYLQFDHGKIYNFAREFFRVKTITKDSLVLQRLQVDARVVAKGEVSDVNCIYYTKDYIEKVLKTTVGELQRPTKADTAFIKALSEKTYRNPLNPDSAFAATEIVELKPNSKNVSLKLIGYADSGAHRKSFAYMYPEYRIEIYKSYKEFAYRFSVIVDVKGNLYVNRVQGVLPEDMPHRRKLIQGIADVYLKNLLYIKPGTTLDIPSTF
;
A
#
# COMPACT_ATOMS: atom_id res chain seq x y z
N MET A 1 9.97 -59.64 4.14
CA MET A 1 11.33 -59.93 3.64
C MET A 1 11.93 -58.64 3.15
N PRO A 2 13.20 -58.36 3.42
CA PRO A 2 13.68 -57.81 4.67
C PRO A 2 14.02 -56.30 4.54
N SER A 3 13.96 -55.66 5.69
CA SER A 3 14.38 -54.29 5.98
C SER A 3 15.88 -54.06 5.75
N LEU A 4 16.23 -52.92 5.15
CA LEU A 4 17.62 -52.44 5.14
C LEU A 4 17.74 -51.22 6.03
N ILE A 5 18.28 -51.44 7.22
CA ILE A 5 18.64 -50.43 8.20
C ILE A 5 20.02 -49.89 7.83
N MET A 6 20.11 -48.62 7.50
CA MET A 6 21.39 -47.95 7.27
C MET A 6 21.76 -47.11 8.52
N LYS A 7 22.78 -47.57 9.24
CA LYS A 7 23.36 -46.89 10.40
C LYS A 7 24.24 -45.72 9.93
N PHE A 8 23.92 -44.48 10.36
CA PHE A 8 24.86 -43.38 10.26
C PHE A 8 25.69 -43.25 11.53
N THR A 9 26.96 -43.42 11.38
CA THR A 9 28.00 -43.21 12.40
C THR A 9 28.22 -41.73 12.65
N ARG A 10 28.13 -41.32 13.90
CA ARG A 10 28.45 -39.95 14.36
C ARG A 10 29.97 -39.83 14.47
N LEU A 11 30.52 -38.83 13.77
CA LEU A 11 31.91 -38.37 13.97
C LEU A 11 31.86 -37.06 14.75
N THR A 12 32.20 -37.10 16.02
CA THR A 12 32.38 -35.95 16.90
C THR A 12 33.81 -35.45 16.79
N LEU A 13 34.00 -34.25 16.25
CA LEU A 13 35.27 -33.53 16.27
C LEU A 13 35.24 -32.51 17.43
N ALA A 14 35.98 -32.79 18.51
CA ALA A 14 36.19 -31.87 19.62
C ALA A 14 37.34 -30.92 19.29
N LEU A 15 37.08 -29.63 19.27
CA LEU A 15 38.09 -28.57 19.16
C LEU A 15 38.25 -27.90 20.52
N LEU A 16 39.37 -28.15 21.19
CA LEU A 16 39.82 -27.52 22.44
C LEU A 16 40.41 -26.13 22.09
N ILE A 17 39.81 -25.08 22.60
CA ILE A 17 40.43 -23.72 22.59
C ILE A 17 40.79 -23.38 24.04
N ALA A 18 42.08 -23.26 24.29
CA ALA A 18 42.66 -22.83 25.57
C ALA A 18 42.50 -21.30 25.71
N VAL A 19 41.85 -20.86 26.81
CA VAL A 19 41.76 -19.44 27.19
C VAL A 19 42.90 -19.17 28.19
N ALA A 20 43.84 -18.33 27.79
CA ALA A 20 44.89 -17.80 28.68
C ALA A 20 44.35 -16.52 29.37
N PHE A 21 44.17 -16.60 30.68
CA PHE A 21 43.94 -15.41 31.51
C PHE A 21 45.29 -14.74 31.80
N TYR A 22 45.43 -13.48 31.44
CA TYR A 22 46.45 -12.60 31.99
C TYR A 22 45.75 -11.55 32.86
N ALA A 23 45.94 -11.65 34.14
CA ALA A 23 45.66 -10.63 35.11
C ALA A 23 46.91 -9.75 35.25
N CYS A 24 46.76 -8.43 35.06
CA CYS A 24 47.72 -7.46 35.57
C CYS A 24 46.99 -6.33 36.27
N SER A 25 47.36 -6.21 37.53
CA SER A 25 46.90 -5.17 38.46
C SER A 25 47.73 -3.88 38.28
N GLY A 26 47.06 -2.73 38.54
CA GLY A 26 47.65 -1.61 39.23
C GLY A 26 48.28 -0.50 38.34
N GLY A 27 47.75 0.71 38.49
CA GLY A 27 48.45 1.89 38.05
C GLY A 27 47.51 3.07 37.83
N SER A 28 47.23 3.79 38.89
CA SER A 28 46.61 5.14 38.84
C SER A 28 47.51 6.12 38.10
N ASN A 29 47.01 6.67 36.98
CA ASN A 29 47.58 7.94 36.51
C ASN A 29 46.51 8.75 35.79
N LYS A 30 46.19 9.88 36.39
CA LYS A 30 45.45 10.98 35.77
C LYS A 30 46.24 11.55 34.62
N ASN A 31 45.76 11.40 33.38
CA ASN A 31 46.12 12.29 32.32
C ASN A 31 44.85 12.65 31.53
N THR A 32 44.44 13.87 31.69
CA THR A 32 43.53 14.61 30.86
C THR A 32 44.10 14.70 29.44
N ASN A 33 43.57 13.90 28.53
CA ASN A 33 43.61 14.20 27.11
C ASN A 33 42.19 14.15 26.57
N SER A 34 41.63 15.30 26.37
CA SER A 34 40.41 15.56 25.61
C SER A 34 40.62 15.10 24.17
N THR A 35 40.27 13.82 23.93
CA THR A 35 39.99 13.39 22.55
C THR A 35 38.57 13.81 22.29
N ALA A 36 38.40 14.83 21.44
CA ALA A 36 37.14 15.23 20.88
C ALA A 36 36.60 14.04 20.06
N GLY A 37 35.87 13.16 20.74
CA GLY A 37 34.92 12.27 20.08
C GLY A 37 33.79 13.17 19.60
N SER A 38 33.68 13.34 18.28
CA SER A 38 32.49 13.87 17.67
C SER A 38 31.32 12.99 18.10
N SER A 39 30.62 13.37 19.16
CA SER A 39 29.29 12.90 19.37
C SER A 39 28.48 13.44 18.18
N ASP A 40 28.21 12.58 17.19
CA ASP A 40 27.11 12.80 16.26
C ASP A 40 25.86 12.89 17.14
N SER A 41 25.57 14.08 17.65
CA SER A 41 24.34 14.35 18.35
C SER A 41 23.23 14.13 17.35
N GLU A 42 22.48 13.06 17.55
CA GLU A 42 21.33 12.74 16.71
C GLU A 42 20.42 13.98 16.64
N LEU A 43 20.21 14.51 15.41
CA LEU A 43 19.41 15.70 15.20
C LEU A 43 17.95 15.45 15.70
N SER A 44 17.37 16.49 16.27
CA SER A 44 15.98 16.51 16.71
C SER A 44 15.12 17.35 15.74
N PHE A 45 13.81 17.36 15.95
CA PHE A 45 12.93 18.26 15.19
C PHE A 45 13.31 19.73 15.32
N ARG A 46 13.89 20.14 16.47
CA ARG A 46 14.33 21.54 16.67
C ARG A 46 15.49 21.93 15.73
N ASP A 47 16.32 20.99 15.36
CA ASP A 47 17.47 21.23 14.47
C ASP A 47 17.06 21.42 13.00
N VAL A 48 15.79 21.09 12.70
CA VAL A 48 15.19 21.25 11.38
C VAL A 48 14.00 22.20 11.39
N ASP A 49 13.97 23.12 12.38
CA ASP A 49 12.92 24.15 12.50
C ASP A 49 12.82 24.98 11.22
N GLY A 50 11.59 25.17 10.72
CA GLY A 50 11.32 25.91 9.50
C GLY A 50 11.66 25.20 8.20
N ILE A 51 12.32 24.04 8.24
CA ILE A 51 12.63 23.28 7.04
C ILE A 51 11.39 22.52 6.53
N ARG A 52 11.09 22.69 5.25
CA ARG A 52 9.98 21.99 4.58
C ARG A 52 10.45 20.70 3.93
N PHE A 53 9.78 19.60 4.27
CA PHE A 53 10.05 18.27 3.76
C PHE A 53 8.92 17.77 2.89
N TYR A 54 9.25 17.21 1.73
CA TYR A 54 8.33 16.65 0.76
C TYR A 54 8.41 15.12 0.81
N GLU A 55 7.27 14.46 1.02
CA GLU A 55 7.24 13.00 1.00
C GLU A 55 7.51 12.51 -0.43
N VAL A 56 8.61 11.80 -0.60
CA VAL A 56 9.04 11.29 -1.90
C VAL A 56 8.77 9.81 -2.07
N LYS A 57 8.67 9.06 -0.95
CA LYS A 57 8.34 7.63 -0.97
C LYS A 57 7.57 7.24 0.27
N ARG A 58 6.57 6.37 0.08
CA ARG A 58 5.87 5.65 1.15
C ARG A 58 5.92 4.18 0.80
N ARG A 59 6.60 3.37 1.63
CA ARG A 59 6.94 1.99 1.27
C ARG A 59 6.87 1.06 2.46
N PHE A 60 6.55 -0.20 2.17
CA PHE A 60 6.76 -1.29 3.11
C PHE A 60 8.25 -1.57 3.32
N SER A 61 8.59 -2.32 4.37
CA SER A 61 9.98 -2.68 4.67
C SER A 61 10.63 -3.56 3.58
N ASN A 62 9.83 -4.27 2.78
CA ASN A 62 10.29 -4.99 1.60
C ASN A 62 10.62 -4.09 0.39
N GLY A 63 10.47 -2.77 0.53
CA GLY A 63 10.76 -1.79 -0.50
C GLY A 63 9.65 -1.54 -1.51
N LEU A 64 8.52 -2.25 -1.43
CA LEU A 64 7.38 -2.05 -2.33
C LEU A 64 6.47 -0.92 -1.86
N SER A 65 5.83 -0.26 -2.83
CA SER A 65 4.76 0.72 -2.58
C SER A 65 3.37 0.09 -2.55
N PHE A 66 3.22 -1.16 -2.93
CA PHE A 66 1.94 -1.85 -3.04
C PHE A 66 1.82 -2.95 -1.98
N ASN A 67 0.63 -3.08 -1.40
CA ASN A 67 0.29 -4.22 -0.57
C ASN A 67 -0.12 -5.43 -1.45
N LYS A 68 -0.38 -6.58 -0.80
CA LYS A 68 -0.82 -7.81 -1.47
C LYS A 68 -2.13 -7.67 -2.24
N ASP A 69 -2.97 -6.70 -1.88
CA ASP A 69 -4.28 -6.45 -2.47
C ASP A 69 -4.21 -5.39 -3.60
N GLY A 70 -3.00 -4.96 -3.98
CA GLY A 70 -2.76 -3.99 -5.06
C GLY A 70 -2.95 -2.52 -4.69
N PHE A 71 -3.16 -2.19 -3.41
CA PHE A 71 -3.26 -0.80 -2.98
C PHE A 71 -1.89 -0.15 -2.90
N MET A 72 -1.77 1.00 -3.55
CA MET A 72 -0.56 1.80 -3.51
C MET A 72 -0.53 2.70 -2.27
N LEU A 73 0.59 2.69 -1.57
CA LEU A 73 0.94 3.68 -0.56
C LEU A 73 1.38 4.96 -1.28
N GLN A 74 0.47 5.92 -1.44
CA GLN A 74 0.76 7.17 -2.15
C GLN A 74 1.49 8.15 -1.23
N PRO A 75 2.70 8.62 -1.57
CA PRO A 75 3.41 9.67 -0.87
C PRO A 75 2.80 11.03 -1.24
N THR A 76 2.10 11.66 -0.31
CA THR A 76 1.36 12.91 -0.58
C THR A 76 1.65 14.02 0.41
N TRP A 77 2.35 13.73 1.49
CA TRP A 77 2.52 14.68 2.57
C TRP A 77 3.64 15.68 2.31
N ILE A 78 3.40 16.91 2.69
CA ILE A 78 4.41 17.97 2.80
C ILE A 78 4.34 18.42 4.24
N ILE A 79 5.45 18.32 4.98
CA ILE A 79 5.49 18.65 6.41
C ILE A 79 6.60 19.64 6.71
N GLN A 80 6.43 20.41 7.80
CA GLN A 80 7.39 21.38 8.28
C GLN A 80 7.26 21.48 9.79
N TYR A 81 8.34 21.25 10.52
CA TYR A 81 8.35 21.50 11.93
C TYR A 81 8.45 23.00 12.20
N LYS A 82 7.74 23.47 13.22
CA LYS A 82 7.80 24.84 13.76
C LYS A 82 7.87 24.76 15.27
N ALA A 83 8.95 25.27 15.82
CA ALA A 83 9.15 25.32 17.27
C ALA A 83 8.02 26.08 17.97
N PRO A 84 7.65 25.73 19.23
CA PRO A 84 8.31 24.70 20.05
C PRO A 84 7.82 23.27 19.82
N ASP A 85 6.62 23.06 19.28
CA ASP A 85 5.91 21.76 19.30
C ASP A 85 4.84 21.64 18.21
N THR A 86 5.02 22.29 17.08
CA THR A 86 4.05 22.31 16.00
C THR A 86 4.58 21.57 14.78
N MET A 87 3.78 20.67 14.21
CA MET A 87 3.98 20.12 12.88
C MET A 87 2.98 20.74 11.92
N LEU A 88 3.47 21.44 10.91
CA LEU A 88 2.66 21.91 9.80
C LEU A 88 2.57 20.78 8.77
N ALA A 89 1.36 20.50 8.26
CA ALA A 89 1.15 19.56 7.16
C ALA A 89 0.25 20.19 6.09
N TYR A 90 0.58 19.96 4.82
CA TYR A 90 -0.19 20.51 3.70
C TYR A 90 -1.55 19.81 3.57
N SER A 91 -2.61 20.61 3.55
CA SER A 91 -3.98 20.16 3.29
C SER A 91 -4.37 20.50 1.85
N PRO A 92 -4.60 19.47 0.99
CA PRO A 92 -5.10 19.71 -0.38
C PRO A 92 -6.47 20.40 -0.41
N GLU A 93 -7.33 20.10 0.58
CA GLU A 93 -8.67 20.68 0.69
C GLU A 93 -8.61 22.18 0.96
N LYS A 94 -7.74 22.61 1.86
CA LYS A 94 -7.56 24.03 2.22
C LYS A 94 -6.51 24.74 1.38
N GLN A 95 -5.80 23.99 0.51
CA GLN A 95 -4.69 24.50 -0.31
C GLN A 95 -3.62 25.25 0.50
N GLY A 96 -3.38 24.81 1.75
CA GLY A 96 -2.48 25.46 2.68
C GLY A 96 -1.90 24.53 3.72
N MET A 97 -0.95 25.04 4.50
CA MET A 97 -0.36 24.32 5.63
C MET A 97 -1.27 24.45 6.85
N GLU A 98 -1.69 23.32 7.42
CA GLU A 98 -2.43 23.22 8.67
C GLU A 98 -1.48 22.89 9.82
N ALA A 99 -1.73 23.49 10.97
CA ALA A 99 -0.95 23.28 12.17
C ALA A 99 -1.54 22.14 13.03
N PHE A 100 -0.67 21.24 13.43
CA PHE A 100 -0.97 20.15 14.35
C PHE A 100 0.00 20.18 15.52
N TYR A 101 -0.47 19.91 16.71
CA TYR A 101 0.40 19.72 17.86
C TYR A 101 1.27 18.47 17.63
N LEU A 102 2.58 18.62 17.78
CA LEU A 102 3.54 17.51 17.72
C LEU A 102 3.75 17.00 19.15
N GLN A 103 3.02 15.97 19.51
CA GLN A 103 3.11 15.36 20.82
C GLN A 103 4.21 14.31 20.84
N PHE A 104 5.16 14.44 21.76
CA PHE A 104 6.08 13.36 22.10
C PHE A 104 5.33 12.32 22.95
N ASP A 105 5.46 11.05 22.59
CA ASP A 105 4.87 9.93 23.33
C ASP A 105 5.95 9.26 24.21
N HIS A 106 6.88 8.53 23.60
CA HIS A 106 8.04 7.93 24.27
C HIS A 106 9.13 7.58 23.28
N GLY A 107 10.38 7.42 23.75
CA GLY A 107 11.53 7.05 22.91
C GLY A 107 11.69 7.99 21.73
N LYS A 108 11.46 7.51 20.52
CA LYS A 108 11.47 8.28 19.26
C LYS A 108 10.07 8.36 18.63
N ILE A 109 9.02 8.15 19.41
CA ILE A 109 7.64 8.10 18.91
C ILE A 109 6.97 9.44 19.17
N TYR A 110 6.34 9.95 18.13
CA TYR A 110 5.61 11.20 18.11
C TYR A 110 4.24 11.00 17.48
N ASN A 111 3.29 11.84 17.91
CA ASN A 111 1.96 11.91 17.32
C ASN A 111 1.73 13.30 16.73
N PHE A 112 1.21 13.37 15.51
CA PHE A 112 0.63 14.56 14.91
C PHE A 112 -0.39 14.18 13.85
N ALA A 113 -1.35 15.04 13.56
CA ALA A 113 -2.42 14.79 12.58
C ALA A 113 -3.15 13.44 12.81
N ARG A 114 -3.31 13.01 14.08
CA ARG A 114 -3.92 11.74 14.51
C ARG A 114 -3.17 10.48 14.08
N GLU A 115 -1.92 10.60 13.67
CA GLU A 115 -1.06 9.49 13.26
C GLU A 115 0.14 9.39 14.19
N PHE A 116 0.59 8.17 14.48
CA PHE A 116 1.77 7.92 15.30
C PHE A 116 2.94 7.53 14.41
N PHE A 117 4.10 8.12 14.66
CA PHE A 117 5.31 7.90 13.90
C PHE A 117 6.50 7.65 14.82
N ARG A 118 7.31 6.65 14.45
CA ARG A 118 8.67 6.56 14.97
C ARG A 118 9.60 7.30 14.03
N VAL A 119 10.38 8.19 14.58
CA VAL A 119 11.46 8.86 13.87
C VAL A 119 12.62 7.88 13.71
N LYS A 120 13.00 7.55 12.46
CA LYS A 120 14.15 6.72 12.14
C LYS A 120 15.39 7.55 11.83
N THR A 121 15.20 8.65 11.14
CA THR A 121 16.29 9.54 10.72
C THR A 121 15.80 10.96 10.64
N ILE A 122 16.56 11.91 11.16
CA ILE A 122 16.42 13.34 10.90
C ILE A 122 17.77 13.86 10.45
N THR A 123 17.80 14.54 9.31
CA THR A 123 18.94 15.33 8.83
C THR A 123 18.40 16.65 8.29
N LYS A 124 19.30 17.58 7.93
CA LYS A 124 18.89 18.84 7.28
C LYS A 124 18.28 18.62 5.89
N ASP A 125 18.56 17.48 5.25
CA ASP A 125 18.15 17.16 3.88
C ASP A 125 17.07 16.09 3.81
N SER A 126 16.97 15.23 4.84
CA SER A 126 16.08 14.08 4.82
C SER A 126 15.42 13.78 6.16
N LEU A 127 14.22 13.22 6.10
CA LEU A 127 13.47 12.74 7.26
C LEU A 127 12.87 11.37 6.91
N VAL A 128 13.04 10.39 7.79
CA VAL A 128 12.44 9.06 7.65
C VAL A 128 11.58 8.78 8.87
N LEU A 129 10.29 8.59 8.63
CA LEU A 129 9.30 8.27 9.63
C LEU A 129 8.72 6.88 9.35
N GLN A 130 8.65 6.04 10.38
CA GLN A 130 7.88 4.80 10.34
C GLN A 130 6.49 5.11 10.90
N ARG A 131 5.44 4.94 10.09
CA ARG A 131 4.06 5.04 10.55
C ARG A 131 3.75 3.84 11.43
N LEU A 132 3.16 4.06 12.60
CA LEU A 132 2.85 3.00 13.55
C LEU A 132 1.36 2.69 13.53
N GLN A 133 1.02 1.43 13.74
CA GLN A 133 -0.35 1.00 13.94
C GLN A 133 -0.79 1.37 15.35
N VAL A 134 -1.97 1.95 15.45
CA VAL A 134 -2.59 2.37 16.71
C VAL A 134 -3.84 1.55 16.94
N ASP A 135 -3.99 1.03 18.13
CA ASP A 135 -5.20 0.39 18.61
C ASP A 135 -5.73 1.18 19.81
N ALA A 136 -6.99 1.61 19.75
CA ALA A 136 -7.65 2.42 20.79
C ALA A 136 -6.82 3.63 21.25
N ARG A 137 -6.11 4.33 20.35
CA ARG A 137 -5.20 5.47 20.59
C ARG A 137 -3.91 5.12 21.33
N VAL A 138 -3.57 3.87 21.42
CA VAL A 138 -2.31 3.40 21.98
C VAL A 138 -1.52 2.70 20.87
N VAL A 139 -0.21 2.91 20.83
CA VAL A 139 0.66 2.20 19.88
C VAL A 139 0.53 0.71 20.15
N ALA A 140 0.23 -0.07 19.10
CA ALA A 140 0.03 -1.51 19.23
C ALA A 140 1.27 -2.19 19.83
N LYS A 141 1.07 -3.17 20.71
CA LYS A 141 2.15 -3.95 21.30
C LYS A 141 3.02 -4.57 20.20
N GLY A 142 4.33 -4.40 20.33
CA GLY A 142 5.28 -4.86 19.32
C GLY A 142 5.45 -3.91 18.13
N GLU A 143 4.83 -2.71 18.20
CA GLU A 143 5.01 -1.63 17.23
C GLU A 143 4.81 -2.08 15.79
N VAL A 144 3.69 -2.75 15.57
CA VAL A 144 3.35 -3.43 14.32
C VAL A 144 3.04 -2.39 13.26
N SER A 145 4.01 -2.04 12.46
CA SER A 145 3.84 -1.48 11.12
C SER A 145 5.17 -1.50 10.40
N ASP A 146 5.15 -1.84 9.14
CA ASP A 146 6.34 -1.80 8.29
C ASP A 146 6.32 -0.67 7.26
N VAL A 147 5.36 0.28 7.39
CA VAL A 147 5.22 1.42 6.49
C VAL A 147 6.22 2.52 6.85
N ASN A 148 7.12 2.82 5.92
CA ASN A 148 8.12 3.87 6.03
C ASN A 148 7.80 5.02 5.07
N CYS A 149 7.79 6.26 5.60
CA CYS A 149 7.60 7.50 4.88
C CYS A 149 8.95 8.21 4.77
N ILE A 150 9.41 8.49 3.57
CA ILE A 150 10.70 9.11 3.28
C ILE A 150 10.44 10.50 2.72
N TYR A 151 11.08 11.48 3.32
CA TYR A 151 10.94 12.90 2.97
C TYR A 151 12.30 13.47 2.63
N TYR A 152 12.32 14.38 1.66
CA TYR A 152 13.48 15.18 1.31
C TYR A 152 13.13 16.66 1.25
N THR A 153 14.14 17.52 1.46
CA THR A 153 14.01 18.95 1.19
C THR A 153 14.01 19.22 -0.30
N LYS A 154 13.42 20.35 -0.70
CA LYS A 154 13.42 20.78 -2.10
C LYS A 154 14.84 20.96 -2.64
N ASP A 155 15.69 21.59 -1.86
CA ASP A 155 17.08 21.83 -2.24
C ASP A 155 17.86 20.53 -2.48
N TYR A 156 17.69 19.53 -1.63
CA TYR A 156 18.30 18.21 -1.82
C TYR A 156 17.80 17.54 -3.09
N ILE A 157 16.49 17.58 -3.37
CA ILE A 157 15.88 17.01 -4.57
C ILE A 157 16.42 17.68 -5.84
N GLU A 158 16.42 19.00 -5.88
CA GLU A 158 16.77 19.76 -7.10
C GLU A 158 18.27 19.89 -7.33
N LYS A 159 19.04 20.18 -6.27
CA LYS A 159 20.48 20.47 -6.38
C LYS A 159 21.36 19.23 -6.30
N VAL A 160 21.00 18.25 -5.44
CA VAL A 160 21.82 17.05 -5.21
C VAL A 160 21.33 15.90 -6.07
N LEU A 161 20.04 15.55 -5.99
CA LEU A 161 19.47 14.44 -6.77
C LEU A 161 19.17 14.82 -8.22
N LYS A 162 19.14 16.12 -8.55
CA LYS A 162 18.87 16.66 -9.90
C LYS A 162 17.58 16.11 -10.51
N THR A 163 16.52 16.07 -9.72
CA THR A 163 15.21 15.49 -10.09
C THR A 163 14.06 16.31 -9.50
N THR A 164 12.84 15.81 -9.60
CA THR A 164 11.64 16.45 -9.04
C THR A 164 10.97 15.54 -8.02
N VAL A 165 10.11 16.13 -7.15
CA VAL A 165 9.29 15.37 -6.20
C VAL A 165 8.45 14.33 -6.95
N GLY A 166 7.79 14.72 -8.04
CA GLY A 166 6.93 13.83 -8.82
C GLY A 166 7.68 12.64 -9.41
N GLU A 167 8.91 12.84 -9.90
CA GLU A 167 9.73 11.72 -10.40
C GLU A 167 10.10 10.74 -9.28
N LEU A 168 10.45 11.23 -8.09
CA LEU A 168 10.78 10.39 -6.96
C LEU A 168 9.56 9.62 -6.43
N GLN A 169 8.36 10.17 -6.57
CA GLN A 169 7.10 9.54 -6.15
C GLN A 169 6.64 8.42 -7.08
N ARG A 170 7.19 8.35 -8.30
CA ARG A 170 6.80 7.31 -9.26
C ARG A 170 7.09 5.91 -8.72
N PRO A 171 6.24 4.93 -9.07
CA PRO A 171 6.49 3.52 -8.83
C PRO A 171 7.83 3.08 -9.42
N THR A 172 8.48 2.14 -8.77
CA THR A 172 9.75 1.59 -9.21
C THR A 172 9.56 0.41 -10.17
N LYS A 173 10.67 -0.04 -10.77
CA LYS A 173 10.68 -1.30 -11.54
C LYS A 173 10.25 -2.50 -10.69
N ALA A 174 10.58 -2.51 -9.40
CA ALA A 174 10.14 -3.56 -8.47
C ALA A 174 8.62 -3.52 -8.25
N ASP A 175 8.02 -2.33 -8.10
CA ASP A 175 6.57 -2.17 -8.00
C ASP A 175 5.88 -2.67 -9.27
N THR A 176 6.40 -2.31 -10.45
CA THR A 176 5.85 -2.77 -11.74
C THR A 176 5.96 -4.29 -11.89
N ALA A 177 7.09 -4.89 -11.52
CA ALA A 177 7.27 -6.34 -11.55
C ALA A 177 6.31 -7.06 -10.59
N PHE A 178 6.10 -6.50 -9.39
CA PHE A 178 5.15 -7.03 -8.42
C PHE A 178 3.71 -7.01 -8.95
N ILE A 179 3.24 -5.89 -9.49
CA ILE A 179 1.89 -5.77 -10.07
C ILE A 179 1.72 -6.70 -11.26
N LYS A 180 2.74 -6.83 -12.11
CA LYS A 180 2.71 -7.79 -13.23
C LYS A 180 2.56 -9.23 -12.75
N ALA A 181 3.29 -9.64 -11.72
CA ALA A 181 3.17 -10.97 -11.13
C ALA A 181 1.78 -11.21 -10.52
N LEU A 182 1.18 -10.22 -9.86
CA LEU A 182 -0.20 -10.29 -9.37
C LEU A 182 -1.19 -10.45 -10.53
N SER A 183 -1.06 -9.64 -11.58
CA SER A 183 -1.92 -9.72 -12.77
C SER A 183 -1.85 -11.11 -13.41
N GLU A 184 -0.66 -11.66 -13.61
CA GLU A 184 -0.48 -13.01 -14.15
C GLU A 184 -1.08 -14.10 -13.26
N LYS A 185 -0.94 -13.96 -11.94
CA LYS A 185 -1.52 -14.89 -10.97
C LYS A 185 -3.05 -14.92 -11.07
N THR A 186 -3.68 -13.74 -11.09
CA THR A 186 -5.14 -13.63 -11.18
C THR A 186 -5.68 -14.07 -12.53
N TYR A 187 -4.96 -13.80 -13.61
CA TYR A 187 -5.34 -14.25 -14.96
C TYR A 187 -5.40 -15.78 -15.09
N ARG A 188 -4.48 -16.51 -14.40
CA ARG A 188 -4.49 -17.99 -14.42
C ARG A 188 -5.71 -18.61 -13.75
N ASN A 189 -6.34 -17.88 -12.81
CA ASN A 189 -7.54 -18.33 -12.12
C ASN A 189 -8.52 -17.17 -11.87
N PRO A 190 -9.18 -16.66 -12.91
CA PRO A 190 -10.04 -15.47 -12.80
C PRO A 190 -11.30 -15.71 -11.95
N LEU A 191 -11.70 -16.97 -11.73
CA LEU A 191 -12.87 -17.30 -10.90
C LEU A 191 -12.56 -17.39 -9.41
N ASN A 192 -11.30 -17.28 -9.01
CA ASN A 192 -10.93 -17.24 -7.60
C ASN A 192 -10.94 -15.80 -7.08
N PRO A 193 -11.99 -15.38 -6.33
CA PRO A 193 -12.07 -14.02 -5.81
C PRO A 193 -10.93 -13.67 -4.85
N ASP A 194 -10.35 -14.68 -4.16
CA ASP A 194 -9.25 -14.48 -3.21
C ASP A 194 -7.93 -14.10 -3.89
N SER A 195 -7.83 -14.28 -5.20
CA SER A 195 -6.66 -13.84 -5.97
C SER A 195 -6.88 -12.52 -6.69
N ALA A 196 -8.11 -12.00 -6.73
CA ALA A 196 -8.38 -10.67 -7.29
C ALA A 196 -7.65 -9.60 -6.46
N PHE A 197 -7.19 -8.55 -7.12
CA PHE A 197 -6.58 -7.41 -6.44
C PHE A 197 -7.14 -6.09 -6.95
N ALA A 198 -7.09 -5.04 -6.12
CA ALA A 198 -7.68 -3.76 -6.44
C ALA A 198 -7.01 -3.11 -7.66
N ALA A 199 -7.81 -2.66 -8.63
CA ALA A 199 -7.31 -1.84 -9.72
C ALA A 199 -7.27 -0.37 -9.31
N THR A 200 -6.19 0.34 -9.63
CA THR A 200 -6.08 1.79 -9.41
C THR A 200 -7.03 2.54 -10.34
N GLU A 201 -7.12 2.09 -11.59
CA GLU A 201 -8.14 2.52 -12.54
C GLU A 201 -9.20 1.42 -12.65
N ILE A 202 -10.43 1.79 -12.34
CA ILE A 202 -11.55 0.84 -12.31
C ILE A 202 -11.92 0.32 -13.70
N VAL A 203 -12.65 -0.79 -13.72
CA VAL A 203 -13.31 -1.28 -14.93
C VAL A 203 -14.20 -0.21 -15.52
N GLU A 204 -14.04 0.04 -16.80
CA GLU A 204 -14.86 0.97 -17.55
C GLU A 204 -15.78 0.23 -18.53
N LEU A 205 -17.07 0.48 -18.42
CA LEU A 205 -18.07 -0.03 -19.36
C LEU A 205 -18.58 1.11 -20.22
N LYS A 206 -18.69 0.88 -21.53
CA LYS A 206 -19.30 1.82 -22.48
C LYS A 206 -20.34 1.12 -23.35
N PRO A 207 -21.50 1.75 -23.64
CA PRO A 207 -22.45 1.23 -24.60
C PRO A 207 -21.81 1.09 -25.98
N ASN A 208 -21.98 -0.10 -26.59
CA ASN A 208 -21.57 -0.38 -27.97
C ASN A 208 -22.79 -0.45 -28.91
N SER A 209 -23.99 -0.19 -28.39
CA SER A 209 -25.22 -0.29 -29.13
C SER A 209 -26.27 0.70 -28.59
N LYS A 210 -27.14 1.20 -29.46
CA LYS A 210 -28.31 1.99 -29.06
C LYS A 210 -29.37 1.18 -28.29
N ASN A 211 -29.22 -0.15 -28.26
CA ASN A 211 -30.13 -1.06 -27.52
C ASN A 211 -29.72 -1.24 -26.06
N VAL A 212 -28.77 -0.48 -25.56
CA VAL A 212 -28.36 -0.53 -24.14
C VAL A 212 -28.11 0.88 -23.61
N SER A 213 -28.58 1.15 -22.39
CA SER A 213 -28.14 2.30 -21.61
C SER A 213 -27.35 1.87 -20.39
N LEU A 214 -26.47 2.72 -19.96
CA LEU A 214 -25.53 2.46 -18.86
C LEU A 214 -25.48 3.68 -17.94
N LYS A 215 -25.65 3.45 -16.64
CA LYS A 215 -25.46 4.48 -15.62
C LYS A 215 -24.57 3.95 -14.50
N LEU A 216 -23.47 4.64 -14.22
CA LEU A 216 -22.65 4.38 -13.04
C LEU A 216 -23.38 4.90 -11.79
N ILE A 217 -23.61 4.02 -10.80
CA ILE A 217 -24.38 4.33 -9.59
C ILE A 217 -23.40 4.72 -8.47
N GLY A 218 -23.80 5.71 -7.63
CA GLY A 218 -23.06 6.08 -6.43
C GLY A 218 -21.82 6.94 -6.64
N TYR A 219 -21.51 7.33 -7.89
CA TYR A 219 -20.38 8.18 -8.21
C TYR A 219 -20.70 9.67 -8.32
N ALA A 220 -21.96 10.03 -8.55
CA ALA A 220 -22.34 11.36 -9.05
C ALA A 220 -22.88 12.35 -8.01
N ASP A 221 -23.42 11.91 -6.87
CA ASP A 221 -24.30 12.79 -6.07
C ASP A 221 -23.81 13.16 -4.67
N SER A 222 -22.61 12.77 -4.28
CA SER A 222 -22.06 13.13 -2.95
C SER A 222 -20.77 13.91 -3.10
N GLY A 223 -20.91 15.21 -3.18
CA GLY A 223 -19.83 16.18 -3.39
C GLY A 223 -18.81 16.33 -2.27
N ALA A 224 -18.65 15.40 -1.36
CA ALA A 224 -17.65 15.55 -0.30
C ALA A 224 -17.00 14.26 0.21
N HIS A 225 -17.63 13.13 0.15
CA HIS A 225 -17.01 11.90 0.67
C HIS A 225 -17.33 10.73 -0.25
N ARG A 226 -16.49 10.51 -1.25
CA ARG A 226 -16.43 9.20 -1.92
C ARG A 226 -16.23 8.17 -0.81
N LYS A 227 -17.24 7.32 -0.56
CA LYS A 227 -17.01 6.16 0.28
C LYS A 227 -15.79 5.47 -0.31
N SER A 228 -14.75 5.27 0.49
CA SER A 228 -13.45 4.74 0.04
C SER A 228 -13.56 3.39 -0.71
N PHE A 229 -14.71 2.73 -0.60
CA PHE A 229 -15.05 1.49 -1.29
C PHE A 229 -15.72 1.67 -2.66
N ALA A 230 -16.28 2.83 -2.98
CA ALA A 230 -17.03 3.02 -4.24
C ALA A 230 -16.14 2.98 -5.48
N TYR A 231 -14.85 3.32 -5.35
CA TYR A 231 -13.90 3.18 -6.46
C TYR A 231 -13.43 1.73 -6.66
N MET A 232 -13.49 0.89 -5.60
CA MET A 232 -13.08 -0.52 -5.69
C MET A 232 -14.17 -1.41 -6.26
N TYR A 233 -15.44 -1.05 -6.05
CA TYR A 233 -16.59 -1.84 -6.47
C TYR A 233 -17.57 -0.95 -7.24
N PRO A 234 -17.26 -0.60 -8.49
CA PRO A 234 -18.17 0.23 -9.28
C PRO A 234 -19.49 -0.49 -9.53
N GLU A 235 -20.59 0.17 -9.26
CA GLU A 235 -21.93 -0.36 -9.55
C GLU A 235 -22.51 0.29 -10.79
N TYR A 236 -22.93 -0.52 -11.74
CA TYR A 236 -23.57 -0.06 -12.97
C TYR A 236 -25.02 -0.50 -13.01
N ARG A 237 -25.92 0.43 -13.36
CA ARG A 237 -27.25 0.10 -13.84
C ARG A 237 -27.21 -0.02 -15.35
N ILE A 238 -27.61 -1.20 -15.88
CA ILE A 238 -27.60 -1.52 -17.29
C ILE A 238 -29.03 -1.81 -17.70
N GLU A 239 -29.56 -1.07 -18.63
CA GLU A 239 -30.91 -1.27 -19.19
C GLU A 239 -30.76 -1.73 -20.64
N ILE A 240 -31.35 -2.90 -20.95
CA ILE A 240 -31.28 -3.52 -22.26
C ILE A 240 -32.64 -3.38 -22.92
N TYR A 241 -32.69 -2.67 -24.02
CA TYR A 241 -33.87 -2.52 -24.83
C TYR A 241 -33.92 -3.65 -25.86
N LYS A 242 -35.08 -4.22 -26.16
CA LYS A 242 -35.26 -5.35 -27.09
C LYS A 242 -34.62 -6.66 -26.61
N SER A 243 -34.70 -6.94 -25.34
CA SER A 243 -34.42 -8.29 -24.82
C SER A 243 -35.51 -9.27 -25.27
N TYR A 244 -35.13 -10.54 -25.47
CA TYR A 244 -36.08 -11.59 -25.84
C TYR A 244 -37.17 -11.81 -24.79
N LYS A 245 -36.83 -11.58 -23.51
CA LYS A 245 -37.75 -11.69 -22.37
C LYS A 245 -37.34 -10.62 -21.35
N GLU A 246 -38.33 -10.09 -20.63
CA GLU A 246 -38.06 -9.21 -19.49
C GLU A 246 -37.32 -9.94 -18.36
N PHE A 247 -36.32 -9.32 -17.83
CA PHE A 247 -35.58 -9.80 -16.66
C PHE A 247 -34.98 -8.62 -15.88
N ALA A 248 -34.81 -8.84 -14.56
CA ALA A 248 -34.10 -7.91 -13.70
C ALA A 248 -33.27 -8.72 -12.69
N TYR A 249 -31.96 -8.49 -12.70
CA TYR A 249 -31.04 -9.17 -11.81
C TYR A 249 -30.02 -8.20 -11.24
N ARG A 250 -29.64 -8.43 -9.99
CA ARG A 250 -28.49 -7.76 -9.38
C ARG A 250 -27.44 -8.82 -9.06
N PHE A 251 -26.25 -8.64 -9.59
CA PHE A 251 -25.17 -9.61 -9.47
C PHE A 251 -23.81 -8.91 -9.52
N SER A 252 -22.80 -9.57 -8.98
CA SER A 252 -21.40 -9.16 -9.14
C SER A 252 -20.71 -10.00 -10.21
N VAL A 253 -19.77 -9.38 -10.89
CA VAL A 253 -18.94 -10.03 -11.89
C VAL A 253 -17.47 -9.83 -11.56
N ILE A 254 -16.65 -10.78 -11.99
CA ILE A 254 -15.22 -10.62 -12.11
C ILE A 254 -14.93 -10.32 -13.58
N VAL A 255 -14.14 -9.30 -13.82
CA VAL A 255 -13.68 -8.91 -15.16
C VAL A 255 -12.22 -9.31 -15.29
N ASP A 256 -11.91 -10.18 -16.27
CA ASP A 256 -10.52 -10.59 -16.49
C ASP A 256 -9.72 -9.55 -17.29
N VAL A 257 -8.43 -9.78 -17.42
CA VAL A 257 -7.50 -8.90 -18.16
C VAL A 257 -7.85 -8.73 -19.65
N LYS A 258 -8.75 -9.52 -20.18
CA LYS A 258 -9.26 -9.46 -21.58
C LYS A 258 -10.63 -8.82 -21.68
N GLY A 259 -11.23 -8.45 -20.54
CA GLY A 259 -12.59 -7.91 -20.48
C GLY A 259 -13.68 -8.97 -20.53
N ASN A 260 -13.38 -10.26 -20.30
CA ASN A 260 -14.41 -11.26 -20.13
C ASN A 260 -15.07 -11.11 -18.76
N LEU A 261 -16.39 -11.32 -18.72
CA LEU A 261 -17.21 -11.24 -17.52
C LEU A 261 -17.46 -12.63 -16.95
N TYR A 262 -17.19 -12.81 -15.67
CA TYR A 262 -17.52 -14.04 -14.95
C TYR A 262 -18.45 -13.69 -13.78
N VAL A 263 -19.66 -14.22 -13.80
CA VAL A 263 -20.65 -14.00 -12.75
C VAL A 263 -20.16 -14.64 -11.45
N ASN A 264 -19.97 -13.83 -10.42
CA ASN A 264 -19.48 -14.30 -9.12
C ASN A 264 -20.66 -14.60 -8.18
N ARG A 265 -21.51 -13.61 -7.88
CA ARG A 265 -22.62 -13.75 -6.94
C ARG A 265 -23.88 -13.10 -7.49
N VAL A 266 -25.04 -13.75 -7.29
CA VAL A 266 -26.36 -13.21 -7.63
C VAL A 266 -27.09 -12.87 -6.32
N GLN A 267 -27.65 -11.66 -6.22
CA GLN A 267 -28.38 -11.25 -5.02
C GLN A 267 -29.77 -11.88 -4.94
N GLY A 268 -30.23 -12.14 -3.69
CA GLY A 268 -31.54 -12.69 -3.45
C GLY A 268 -31.70 -14.18 -3.81
N VAL A 269 -30.59 -14.91 -3.91
CA VAL A 269 -30.56 -16.34 -4.23
C VAL A 269 -29.98 -17.11 -3.06
N LEU A 270 -30.63 -18.23 -2.71
CA LEU A 270 -30.16 -19.14 -1.67
C LEU A 270 -28.86 -19.84 -2.10
N PRO A 271 -28.00 -20.23 -1.15
CA PRO A 271 -26.71 -20.87 -1.48
C PRO A 271 -26.84 -22.11 -2.36
N GLU A 272 -27.85 -22.94 -2.11
CA GLU A 272 -28.14 -24.17 -2.86
C GLU A 272 -28.52 -23.93 -4.32
N ASP A 273 -29.19 -22.81 -4.62
CA ASP A 273 -29.59 -22.42 -5.98
C ASP A 273 -28.53 -21.61 -6.72
N MET A 274 -27.50 -21.14 -6.01
CA MET A 274 -26.48 -20.25 -6.56
C MET A 274 -25.79 -20.83 -7.82
N PRO A 275 -25.39 -22.11 -7.87
CA PRO A 275 -24.73 -22.65 -9.08
C PRO A 275 -25.61 -22.58 -10.33
N HIS A 276 -26.88 -22.93 -10.20
CA HIS A 276 -27.84 -22.88 -11.30
C HIS A 276 -28.08 -21.43 -11.75
N ARG A 277 -28.33 -20.54 -10.78
CA ARG A 277 -28.62 -19.13 -11.04
C ARG A 277 -27.40 -18.42 -11.66
N ARG A 278 -26.21 -18.73 -11.19
CA ARG A 278 -24.97 -18.20 -11.75
C ARG A 278 -24.82 -18.60 -13.23
N LYS A 279 -25.09 -19.87 -13.58
CA LYS A 279 -25.03 -20.34 -14.97
C LYS A 279 -26.04 -19.62 -15.86
N LEU A 280 -27.26 -19.39 -15.38
CA LEU A 280 -28.28 -18.64 -16.11
C LEU A 280 -27.85 -17.20 -16.38
N ILE A 281 -27.38 -16.50 -15.33
CA ILE A 281 -26.93 -15.10 -15.46
C ILE A 281 -25.67 -14.99 -16.30
N GLN A 282 -24.77 -15.97 -16.23
CA GLN A 282 -23.60 -16.02 -17.12
C GLN A 282 -24.04 -16.06 -18.58
N GLY A 283 -25.04 -16.87 -18.93
CA GLY A 283 -25.59 -16.88 -20.29
C GLY A 283 -26.15 -15.52 -20.72
N ILE A 284 -26.81 -14.79 -19.82
CA ILE A 284 -27.29 -13.42 -20.07
C ILE A 284 -26.11 -12.47 -20.28
N ALA A 285 -25.06 -12.56 -19.44
CA ALA A 285 -23.87 -11.73 -19.57
C ALA A 285 -23.15 -11.98 -20.91
N ASP A 286 -22.98 -13.23 -21.30
CA ASP A 286 -22.32 -13.63 -22.55
C ASP A 286 -23.09 -13.19 -23.79
N VAL A 287 -24.43 -13.29 -23.77
CA VAL A 287 -25.27 -12.92 -24.93
C VAL A 287 -25.50 -11.42 -25.01
N TYR A 288 -25.78 -10.76 -23.91
CA TYR A 288 -26.15 -9.33 -23.93
C TYR A 288 -24.96 -8.42 -23.61
N LEU A 289 -24.34 -8.57 -22.43
CA LEU A 289 -23.34 -7.58 -21.98
C LEU A 289 -22.11 -7.59 -22.84
N LYS A 290 -21.60 -8.77 -23.22
CA LYS A 290 -20.42 -8.91 -24.09
C LYS A 290 -20.64 -8.33 -25.50
N ASN A 291 -21.85 -8.39 -26.02
CA ASN A 291 -22.18 -7.90 -27.36
C ASN A 291 -22.62 -6.43 -27.37
N LEU A 292 -23.21 -5.94 -26.28
CA LEU A 292 -23.77 -4.59 -26.21
C LEU A 292 -22.85 -3.58 -25.52
N LEU A 293 -21.80 -4.03 -24.84
CA LEU A 293 -20.89 -3.18 -24.11
C LEU A 293 -19.45 -3.36 -24.61
N TYR A 294 -18.73 -2.27 -24.68
CA TYR A 294 -17.27 -2.27 -24.67
C TYR A 294 -16.81 -2.33 -23.21
N ILE A 295 -15.95 -3.29 -22.89
CA ILE A 295 -15.48 -3.57 -21.54
C ILE A 295 -13.96 -3.33 -21.51
N LYS A 296 -13.53 -2.28 -20.82
CA LYS A 296 -12.12 -2.02 -20.55
C LYS A 296 -11.78 -2.58 -19.16
N PRO A 297 -10.87 -3.55 -19.04
CA PRO A 297 -10.44 -4.05 -17.75
C PRO A 297 -9.88 -2.94 -16.85
N GLY A 298 -9.98 -3.12 -15.55
CA GLY A 298 -9.28 -2.26 -14.61
C GLY A 298 -7.77 -2.42 -14.73
N THR A 299 -7.02 -1.35 -14.46
CA THR A 299 -5.55 -1.36 -14.54
C THR A 299 -4.90 -0.84 -13.27
N THR A 300 -3.69 -1.33 -13.01
CA THR A 300 -2.77 -0.75 -12.04
C THR A 300 -1.43 -0.57 -12.75
N LEU A 301 -0.89 0.65 -12.79
CA LEU A 301 0.31 0.99 -13.56
C LEU A 301 0.17 0.62 -15.06
N ASP A 302 -0.98 0.85 -15.65
CA ASP A 302 -1.34 0.46 -17.02
C ASP A 302 -1.32 -1.06 -17.28
N ILE A 303 -1.14 -1.87 -16.25
CA ILE A 303 -1.17 -3.33 -16.34
C ILE A 303 -2.60 -3.79 -16.05
N PRO A 304 -3.29 -4.46 -17.01
CA PRO A 304 -4.63 -5.00 -16.79
C PRO A 304 -4.66 -5.99 -15.63
N SER A 305 -5.70 -5.95 -14.83
CA SER A 305 -5.90 -6.84 -13.70
C SER A 305 -7.25 -7.54 -13.77
N THR A 306 -7.32 -8.74 -13.23
CA THR A 306 -8.59 -9.42 -12.98
C THR A 306 -9.19 -8.86 -11.70
N PHE A 307 -10.37 -8.29 -11.82
CA PHE A 307 -11.01 -7.52 -10.77
C PHE A 307 -12.50 -7.91 -10.61
#